data_2a8ca4cc9be32bf05e142f6c57e1a7af
#
_entry.id   2a8ca4cc9be32bf05e142f6c57e1a7af
#
_cell.length_a   1.000
_cell.length_b   1.000
_cell.length_c   1.000
_cell.angle_alpha   90.00
_cell.angle_beta   90.00
_cell.angle_gamma   90.00
#
_symmetry.space_group_name_H-M   'P 1'
#
loop_
_entity.id
_entity.type
_entity.pdbx_description
1 polymer ?
#
loop_
_entity_poly.entity_id
_entity_poly.type
_entity_poly.pdbx_seq_one_letter_code
_entity_poly.pdbx_strand_id
1 'polypeptide(L)'
;KVYLKHIVNGQEVMMDSAVVKNRCFHFEGTAPKDVEAAIITGFDNGSAQLLLEPGNIKFKPFDGNFPVGAKAYGTKNNDIFVGYAMLHSKNADDAKVNIVTLRASLPDSITNDDRKYMPYHGAIFNANGVYYKADVMDYYLKHIDSEASLFILKYDLYYMFKPKYLHDVFMAALPERLHSHPIYK
;
A
#
# COMPACT_ATOMS: atom_id res chain seq x y z
N LYS A 1 -19.39 -10.54 14.27
CA LYS A 1 -18.63 -9.46 14.90
C LYS A 1 -17.36 -9.17 14.07
N VAL A 2 -16.96 -7.93 14.04
CA VAL A 2 -15.68 -7.48 13.53
C VAL A 2 -14.85 -6.88 14.66
N TYR A 3 -13.53 -6.90 14.52
CA TYR A 3 -12.60 -6.52 15.56
C TYR A 3 -11.60 -5.51 14.99
N LEU A 4 -11.48 -4.37 15.69
CA LEU A 4 -10.42 -3.40 15.42
C LEU A 4 -9.20 -3.76 16.24
N LYS A 5 -8.05 -3.89 15.58
CA LYS A 5 -6.77 -4.20 16.22
C LYS A 5 -5.70 -3.26 15.72
N HIS A 6 -4.84 -2.78 16.60
CA HIS A 6 -3.64 -2.08 16.18
C HIS A 6 -2.44 -3.05 16.07
N ILE A 7 -1.44 -2.65 15.28
CA ILE A 7 -0.24 -3.46 15.06
C ILE A 7 0.90 -2.85 15.87
N VAL A 8 1.29 -3.53 16.95
CA VAL A 8 2.38 -3.13 17.85
C VAL A 8 3.51 -4.15 17.74
N ASN A 9 4.68 -3.72 17.29
CA ASN A 9 5.84 -4.60 17.10
C ASN A 9 5.53 -5.87 16.25
N GLY A 10 4.68 -5.70 15.24
CA GLY A 10 4.25 -6.80 14.37
C GLY A 10 3.18 -7.74 14.97
N GLN A 11 2.68 -7.43 16.15
CA GLN A 11 1.61 -8.19 16.81
C GLN A 11 0.28 -7.44 16.75
N GLU A 12 -0.80 -8.18 16.55
CA GLU A 12 -2.16 -7.64 16.58
C GLU A 12 -2.66 -7.55 18.02
N VAL A 13 -2.94 -6.33 18.47
CA VAL A 13 -3.49 -6.06 19.80
C VAL A 13 -4.93 -5.56 19.66
N MET A 14 -5.85 -6.21 20.35
CA MET A 14 -7.27 -5.85 20.36
C MET A 14 -7.50 -4.45 20.92
N MET A 15 -8.25 -3.64 20.18
CA MET A 15 -8.71 -2.32 20.63
C MET A 15 -10.21 -2.30 20.92
N ASP A 16 -11.03 -2.78 19.96
CA ASP A 16 -12.48 -2.72 20.05
C ASP A 16 -13.16 -3.81 19.21
N SER A 17 -14.45 -4.01 19.41
CA SER A 17 -15.27 -4.91 18.62
C SER A 17 -16.63 -4.32 18.28
N ALA A 18 -17.10 -4.52 17.06
CA ALA A 18 -18.41 -4.07 16.61
C ALA A 18 -19.27 -5.21 16.06
N VAL A 19 -20.59 -5.06 16.18
CA VAL A 19 -21.55 -5.98 15.57
C VAL A 19 -21.88 -5.47 14.17
N VAL A 20 -21.77 -6.34 13.17
CA VAL A 20 -22.21 -6.02 11.80
C VAL A 20 -23.74 -6.06 11.76
N LYS A 21 -24.38 -4.95 11.40
CA LYS A 21 -25.82 -4.81 11.17
C LYS A 21 -26.07 -4.20 9.79
N ASN A 22 -26.95 -4.79 9.02
CA ASN A 22 -27.28 -4.31 7.67
C ASN A 22 -26.05 -4.07 6.78
N ARG A 23 -25.04 -4.96 6.85
CA ARG A 23 -23.74 -4.88 6.15
C ARG A 23 -22.88 -3.68 6.57
N CYS A 24 -23.20 -3.02 7.69
CA CYS A 24 -22.44 -1.91 8.23
C CYS A 24 -21.93 -2.24 9.62
N PHE A 25 -20.81 -1.66 9.98
CA PHE A 25 -20.27 -1.63 11.35
C PHE A 25 -19.72 -0.23 11.64
N HIS A 26 -19.58 0.08 12.91
CA HIS A 26 -19.05 1.36 13.36
C HIS A 26 -18.18 1.15 14.59
N PHE A 27 -17.03 1.82 14.63
CA PHE A 27 -16.17 1.98 15.80
C PHE A 27 -16.12 3.46 16.15
N GLU A 28 -16.10 3.78 17.43
CA GLU A 28 -15.95 5.13 17.93
C GLU A 28 -14.98 5.11 19.11
N GLY A 29 -14.06 6.08 19.16
CA GLY A 29 -13.06 6.12 20.20
C GLY A 29 -12.16 7.34 20.10
N THR A 30 -11.20 7.44 21.01
CA THR A 30 -10.19 8.49 21.01
C THR A 30 -9.09 8.10 20.00
N ALA A 31 -8.79 9.00 19.08
CA ALA A 31 -7.69 8.80 18.15
C ALA A 31 -6.34 8.75 18.90
N PRO A 32 -5.38 7.96 18.44
CA PRO A 32 -4.03 7.95 18.99
C PRO A 32 -3.35 9.31 18.79
N LYS A 33 -2.32 9.59 19.58
CA LYS A 33 -1.53 10.81 19.48
C LYS A 33 -0.77 10.89 18.15
N ASP A 34 -0.13 9.80 17.79
CA ASP A 34 0.60 9.62 16.53
C ASP A 34 -0.20 8.66 15.65
N VAL A 35 -0.08 8.75 14.34
CA VAL A 35 -0.77 7.83 13.41
C VAL A 35 -0.30 6.40 13.64
N GLU A 36 -1.22 5.45 13.74
CA GLU A 36 -0.93 4.04 13.99
C GLU A 36 -1.49 3.13 12.90
N ALA A 37 -0.75 2.07 12.55
CA ALA A 37 -1.31 1.04 11.68
C ALA A 37 -2.30 0.16 12.42
N ALA A 38 -3.44 -0.09 11.80
CA ALA A 38 -4.48 -0.94 12.34
C ALA A 38 -5.10 -1.84 11.27
N ILE A 39 -5.77 -2.87 11.72
CA ILE A 39 -6.54 -3.78 10.87
C ILE A 39 -7.92 -4.04 11.46
N ILE A 40 -8.89 -4.27 10.59
CA ILE A 40 -10.20 -4.79 10.95
C ILE A 40 -10.26 -6.25 10.50
N THR A 41 -10.54 -7.14 11.44
CA THR A 41 -10.63 -8.60 11.24
C THR A 41 -12.03 -9.12 11.60
N GLY A 42 -12.25 -10.43 11.45
CA GLY A 42 -13.54 -11.07 11.73
C GLY A 42 -14.39 -11.28 10.48
N PHE A 43 -13.79 -11.20 9.31
CA PHE A 43 -14.36 -11.56 8.02
C PHE A 43 -13.80 -12.92 7.56
N ASP A 44 -14.61 -13.70 6.85
CA ASP A 44 -14.21 -15.04 6.37
C ASP A 44 -13.11 -14.98 5.30
N ASN A 45 -12.99 -13.85 4.62
CA ASN A 45 -12.14 -13.66 3.44
C ASN A 45 -11.01 -12.63 3.64
N GLY A 46 -10.56 -12.39 4.88
CA GLY A 46 -9.39 -11.56 5.14
C GLY A 46 -9.60 -10.41 6.13
N SER A 47 -8.82 -9.33 5.96
CA SER A 47 -8.82 -8.15 6.82
C SER A 47 -8.74 -6.86 6.01
N ALA A 48 -9.19 -5.74 6.59
CA ALA A 48 -9.05 -4.40 6.01
C ALA A 48 -8.01 -3.60 6.80
N GLN A 49 -7.07 -2.99 6.10
CA GLN A 49 -6.02 -2.16 6.69
C GLN A 49 -6.42 -0.68 6.70
N LEU A 50 -5.99 0.05 7.73
CA LEU A 50 -6.18 1.48 7.88
C LEU A 50 -5.05 2.11 8.70
N LEU A 51 -4.97 3.43 8.62
CA LEU A 51 -4.18 4.25 9.54
C LEU A 51 -5.14 4.91 10.53
N LEU A 52 -4.95 4.66 11.82
CA LEU A 52 -5.71 5.31 12.89
C LEU A 52 -5.19 6.73 13.07
N GLU A 53 -6.07 7.70 12.88
CA GLU A 53 -5.83 9.13 13.02
C GLU A 53 -7.14 9.86 13.36
N PRO A 54 -7.10 11.11 13.83
CA PRO A 54 -8.31 11.89 14.07
C PRO A 54 -9.14 12.08 12.80
N GLY A 55 -10.45 11.89 12.90
CA GLY A 55 -11.40 12.10 11.81
C GLY A 55 -12.34 10.92 11.57
N ASN A 56 -13.04 10.95 10.47
CA ASN A 56 -14.02 9.93 10.11
C ASN A 56 -13.47 9.04 9.00
N ILE A 57 -12.88 7.93 9.39
CA ILE A 57 -12.31 6.93 8.48
C ILE A 57 -13.44 6.07 7.93
N LYS A 58 -13.52 5.98 6.62
CA LYS A 58 -14.50 5.19 5.88
C LYS A 58 -13.79 4.14 5.04
N PHE A 59 -14.51 3.08 4.70
CA PHE A 59 -14.02 2.08 3.74
C PHE A 59 -14.82 2.11 2.46
N LYS A 60 -14.12 2.05 1.34
CA LYS A 60 -14.70 1.79 0.04
C LYS A 60 -14.38 0.34 -0.32
N PRO A 61 -15.38 -0.56 -0.40
CA PRO A 61 -15.14 -1.93 -0.84
C PRO A 61 -14.66 -1.93 -2.29
N PHE A 62 -13.80 -2.87 -2.63
CA PHE A 62 -13.41 -3.15 -4.00
C PHE A 62 -14.35 -4.24 -4.55
N ASP A 63 -15.02 -3.97 -5.66
CA ASP A 63 -15.97 -4.88 -6.34
C ASP A 63 -16.99 -5.58 -5.42
N GLY A 64 -17.40 -4.90 -4.34
CA GLY A 64 -18.38 -5.44 -3.40
C GLY A 64 -17.88 -6.53 -2.45
N ASN A 65 -16.62 -6.92 -2.54
CA ASN A 65 -16.00 -8.00 -1.73
C ASN A 65 -15.22 -7.45 -0.53
N PHE A 66 -15.88 -6.69 0.34
CA PHE A 66 -15.24 -6.30 1.60
C PHE A 66 -14.87 -7.56 2.43
N PRO A 67 -13.67 -7.64 3.05
CA PRO A 67 -12.64 -6.61 3.18
C PRO A 67 -11.55 -6.67 2.09
N VAL A 68 -11.59 -7.64 1.18
CA VAL A 68 -10.53 -7.84 0.17
C VAL A 68 -10.42 -6.61 -0.72
N GLY A 69 -9.22 -6.03 -0.75
CA GLY A 69 -8.95 -4.82 -1.53
C GLY A 69 -9.67 -3.55 -1.05
N ALA A 70 -10.37 -3.60 0.09
CA ALA A 70 -11.03 -2.42 0.66
C ALA A 70 -9.99 -1.34 0.99
N LYS A 71 -10.33 -0.10 0.66
CA LYS A 71 -9.47 1.07 0.87
C LYS A 71 -10.06 1.96 1.95
N ALA A 72 -9.26 2.29 2.96
CA ALA A 72 -9.60 3.29 3.98
C ALA A 72 -9.41 4.71 3.41
N TYR A 73 -10.36 5.62 3.62
CA TYR A 73 -10.33 6.99 3.11
C TYR A 73 -11.08 7.95 4.02
N GLY A 74 -11.02 9.26 3.72
CA GLY A 74 -11.74 10.32 4.41
C GLY A 74 -10.94 11.00 5.51
N THR A 75 -9.65 10.66 5.64
CA THR A 75 -8.68 11.34 6.49
C THR A 75 -7.36 11.48 5.75
N LYS A 76 -6.53 12.47 6.13
CA LYS A 76 -5.34 12.87 5.38
C LYS A 76 -4.39 11.71 5.10
N ASN A 77 -4.01 10.95 6.12
CA ASN A 77 -2.99 9.91 5.96
C ASN A 77 -3.58 8.66 5.28
N ASN A 78 -4.85 8.33 5.53
CA ASN A 78 -5.51 7.25 4.79
C ASN A 78 -5.65 7.58 3.30
N ASP A 79 -6.04 8.79 2.93
CA ASP A 79 -6.15 9.21 1.52
C ASP A 79 -4.80 9.15 0.80
N ILE A 80 -3.71 9.56 1.46
CA ILE A 80 -2.34 9.43 0.93
C ILE A 80 -1.95 7.96 0.79
N PHE A 81 -2.20 7.13 1.80
CA PHE A 81 -1.85 5.71 1.77
C PHE A 81 -2.62 4.94 0.69
N VAL A 82 -3.89 5.28 0.49
CA VAL A 82 -4.72 4.74 -0.60
C VAL A 82 -4.21 5.20 -1.97
N GLY A 83 -3.88 6.48 -2.13
CA GLY A 83 -3.30 6.98 -3.39
C GLY A 83 -2.02 6.23 -3.77
N TYR A 84 -1.18 5.94 -2.79
CA TYR A 84 0.00 5.10 -2.97
C TYR A 84 -0.36 3.68 -3.42
N ALA A 85 -1.30 3.02 -2.74
CA ALA A 85 -1.76 1.69 -3.11
C ALA A 85 -2.41 1.62 -4.51
N MET A 86 -3.09 2.70 -4.93
CA MET A 86 -3.64 2.80 -6.29
C MET A 86 -2.54 2.93 -7.35
N LEU A 87 -1.42 3.58 -7.03
CA LEU A 87 -0.25 3.66 -7.90
C LEU A 87 0.31 2.25 -8.19
N HIS A 88 0.42 1.40 -7.19
CA HIS A 88 0.80 -0.01 -7.36
C HIS A 88 -0.14 -0.76 -8.32
N SER A 89 -1.45 -0.63 -8.11
CA SER A 89 -2.44 -1.30 -8.96
C SER A 89 -2.33 -0.83 -10.40
N LYS A 90 -2.23 0.48 -10.63
CA LYS A 90 -2.05 1.05 -11.96
C LYS A 90 -0.80 0.51 -12.67
N ASN A 91 0.35 0.54 -11.98
CA ASN A 91 1.59 0.03 -12.56
C ASN A 91 1.55 -1.46 -12.89
N ALA A 92 0.86 -2.27 -12.08
CA ALA A 92 0.66 -3.69 -12.36
C ALA A 92 -0.21 -3.91 -13.61
N ASP A 93 -1.24 -3.09 -13.80
CA ASP A 93 -2.12 -3.16 -14.98
C ASP A 93 -1.40 -2.65 -16.23
N ASP A 94 -0.66 -1.55 -16.14
CA ASP A 94 0.18 -1.05 -17.23
C ASP A 94 1.21 -2.11 -17.67
N ALA A 95 1.84 -2.82 -16.72
CA ALA A 95 2.77 -3.90 -17.02
C ALA A 95 2.10 -5.05 -17.79
N LYS A 96 0.89 -5.47 -17.37
CA LYS A 96 0.12 -6.50 -18.08
C LYS A 96 -0.20 -6.09 -19.52
N VAL A 97 -0.69 -4.85 -19.71
CA VAL A 97 -1.01 -4.31 -21.04
C VAL A 97 0.24 -4.30 -21.92
N ASN A 98 1.36 -3.84 -21.41
CA ASN A 98 2.62 -3.79 -22.17
C ASN A 98 3.13 -5.18 -22.55
N ILE A 99 3.01 -6.17 -21.67
CA ILE A 99 3.38 -7.57 -21.95
C ILE A 99 2.48 -8.16 -23.04
N VAL A 100 1.17 -7.95 -22.95
CA VAL A 100 0.20 -8.44 -23.96
C VAL A 100 0.49 -7.79 -25.32
N THR A 101 0.70 -6.48 -25.35
CA THR A 101 1.02 -5.73 -26.58
C THR A 101 2.32 -6.22 -27.21
N LEU A 102 3.37 -6.41 -26.41
CA LEU A 102 4.62 -6.98 -26.88
C LEU A 102 4.40 -8.35 -27.51
N ARG A 103 3.71 -9.25 -26.79
CA ARG A 103 3.46 -10.61 -27.28
C ARG A 103 2.74 -10.61 -28.62
N ALA A 104 1.74 -9.73 -28.80
CA ALA A 104 0.99 -9.59 -30.05
C ALA A 104 1.85 -9.01 -31.21
N SER A 105 2.94 -8.30 -30.92
CA SER A 105 3.83 -7.72 -31.92
C SER A 105 4.95 -8.66 -32.38
N LEU A 106 5.15 -9.78 -31.69
CA LEU A 106 6.22 -10.73 -32.00
C LEU A 106 5.71 -11.88 -32.89
N PRO A 107 6.58 -12.42 -33.79
CA PRO A 107 6.23 -13.61 -34.60
C PRO A 107 5.94 -14.84 -33.72
N ASP A 108 5.08 -15.73 -34.22
CA ASP A 108 4.74 -17.00 -33.57
C ASP A 108 5.96 -17.88 -33.27
N SER A 109 6.99 -17.82 -34.10
CA SER A 109 8.25 -18.53 -33.90
C SER A 109 9.02 -18.09 -32.63
N ILE A 110 8.68 -16.92 -32.10
CA ILE A 110 9.21 -16.40 -30.83
C ILE A 110 8.21 -16.65 -29.70
N THR A 111 6.94 -16.30 -29.90
CA THR A 111 5.92 -16.37 -28.84
C THR A 111 5.54 -17.79 -28.41
N ASN A 112 5.75 -18.77 -29.31
CA ASN A 112 5.50 -20.20 -29.04
C ASN A 112 6.76 -20.94 -28.53
N ASP A 113 7.89 -20.24 -28.36
CA ASP A 113 9.11 -20.79 -27.77
C ASP A 113 9.50 -19.96 -26.54
N ASP A 114 9.27 -20.49 -25.36
CA ASP A 114 9.51 -19.77 -24.09
C ASP A 114 10.96 -19.28 -23.95
N ARG A 115 11.95 -20.03 -24.46
CA ARG A 115 13.37 -19.65 -24.39
C ARG A 115 13.65 -18.39 -25.21
N LYS A 116 12.95 -18.23 -26.33
CA LYS A 116 13.07 -17.04 -27.19
C LYS A 116 12.23 -15.89 -26.65
N TYR A 117 11.07 -16.16 -26.07
CA TYR A 117 10.15 -15.16 -25.57
C TYR A 117 10.61 -14.52 -24.24
N MET A 118 11.14 -15.31 -23.30
CA MET A 118 11.51 -14.84 -21.96
C MET A 118 12.43 -13.62 -21.92
N PRO A 119 13.43 -13.44 -22.80
CA PRO A 119 14.25 -12.22 -22.83
C PRO A 119 13.43 -10.95 -23.10
N TYR A 120 12.45 -11.00 -24.01
CA TYR A 120 11.56 -9.87 -24.32
C TYR A 120 10.64 -9.55 -23.15
N HIS A 121 10.03 -10.58 -22.56
CA HIS A 121 9.21 -10.43 -21.35
C HIS A 121 10.01 -9.79 -20.22
N GLY A 122 11.23 -10.27 -19.96
CA GLY A 122 12.12 -9.72 -18.94
C GLY A 122 12.50 -8.27 -19.19
N ALA A 123 12.74 -7.88 -20.44
CA ALA A 123 13.06 -6.49 -20.79
C ALA A 123 11.88 -5.55 -20.51
N ILE A 124 10.65 -5.93 -20.86
CA ILE A 124 9.44 -5.14 -20.55
C ILE A 124 9.21 -5.06 -19.05
N PHE A 125 9.34 -6.18 -18.33
CA PHE A 125 9.17 -6.19 -16.88
C PHE A 125 10.17 -5.26 -16.17
N ASN A 126 11.43 -5.28 -16.60
CA ASN A 126 12.47 -4.40 -16.05
C ASN A 126 12.19 -2.93 -16.37
N ALA A 127 11.79 -2.60 -17.61
CA ALA A 127 11.44 -1.24 -18.01
C ALA A 127 10.26 -0.70 -17.17
N ASN A 128 9.18 -1.48 -17.02
CA ASN A 128 8.06 -1.11 -16.17
C ASN A 128 8.50 -0.90 -14.72
N GLY A 129 9.42 -1.72 -14.21
CA GLY A 129 9.95 -1.58 -12.86
C GLY A 129 10.74 -0.26 -12.65
N VAL A 130 11.41 0.25 -13.67
CA VAL A 130 12.08 1.56 -13.60
C VAL A 130 11.06 2.70 -13.53
N TYR A 131 10.06 2.72 -14.41
CA TYR A 131 8.99 3.71 -14.39
C TYR A 131 8.22 3.68 -13.07
N TYR A 132 7.87 2.49 -12.61
CA TYR A 132 7.19 2.30 -11.33
C TYR A 132 7.97 2.91 -10.16
N LYS A 133 9.30 2.67 -10.08
CA LYS A 133 10.14 3.25 -9.03
C LYS A 133 10.20 4.76 -9.08
N ALA A 134 10.21 5.36 -10.28
CA ALA A 134 10.17 6.80 -10.44
C ALA A 134 8.83 7.37 -9.94
N ASP A 135 7.70 6.81 -10.36
CA ASP A 135 6.36 7.25 -9.93
C ASP A 135 6.17 7.12 -8.41
N VAL A 136 6.66 6.03 -7.84
CA VAL A 136 6.63 5.78 -6.39
C VAL A 136 7.46 6.81 -5.64
N MET A 137 8.65 7.14 -6.15
CA MET A 137 9.52 8.14 -5.56
C MET A 137 8.90 9.52 -5.59
N ASP A 138 8.36 9.92 -6.73
CA ASP A 138 7.69 11.22 -6.89
C ASP A 138 6.50 11.33 -5.95
N TYR A 139 5.71 10.26 -5.82
CA TYR A 139 4.58 10.24 -4.90
C TYR A 139 5.04 10.36 -3.44
N TYR A 140 6.06 9.60 -3.04
CA TYR A 140 6.64 9.66 -1.71
C TYR A 140 7.16 11.06 -1.37
N LEU A 141 7.97 11.65 -2.25
CA LEU A 141 8.53 12.99 -2.04
C LEU A 141 7.46 14.07 -1.96
N LYS A 142 6.39 13.97 -2.75
CA LYS A 142 5.25 14.87 -2.69
C LYS A 142 4.51 14.85 -1.35
N HIS A 143 4.55 13.71 -0.66
CA HIS A 143 3.85 13.50 0.61
C HIS A 143 4.78 13.28 1.80
N ILE A 144 6.08 13.61 1.65
CA ILE A 144 7.12 13.32 2.65
C ILE A 144 6.86 13.98 4.02
N ASP A 145 6.06 15.04 4.06
CA ASP A 145 5.64 15.74 5.27
C ASP A 145 4.44 15.11 5.99
N SER A 146 3.87 14.03 5.47
CA SER A 146 2.76 13.32 6.12
C SER A 146 3.27 12.14 6.94
N GLU A 147 2.53 11.72 7.98
CA GLU A 147 2.86 10.51 8.73
C GLU A 147 2.68 9.24 7.89
N ALA A 148 1.78 9.26 6.88
CA ALA A 148 1.64 8.17 5.91
C ALA A 148 2.96 7.84 5.21
N SER A 149 3.86 8.82 5.00
CA SER A 149 5.17 8.59 4.39
C SER A 149 6.05 7.63 5.19
N LEU A 150 5.93 7.63 6.52
CA LEU A 150 6.65 6.69 7.39
C LEU A 150 6.21 5.25 7.16
N PHE A 151 4.90 5.05 6.97
CA PHE A 151 4.34 3.72 6.69
C PHE A 151 4.72 3.24 5.29
N ILE A 152 4.67 4.11 4.29
CA ILE A 152 5.12 3.82 2.92
C ILE A 152 6.60 3.44 2.93
N LEU A 153 7.44 4.21 3.62
CA LEU A 153 8.87 3.95 3.71
C LEU A 153 9.16 2.61 4.39
N LYS A 154 8.56 2.35 5.55
CA LYS A 154 8.81 1.15 6.35
C LYS A 154 8.32 -0.13 5.69
N TYR A 155 7.10 -0.11 5.14
CA TYR A 155 6.44 -1.32 4.69
C TYR A 155 6.66 -1.65 3.21
N ASP A 156 7.12 -0.68 2.40
CA ASP A 156 7.29 -0.89 0.98
C ASP A 156 8.65 -0.40 0.45
N LEU A 157 8.98 0.89 0.60
CA LEU A 157 10.22 1.43 0.03
C LEU A 157 11.47 0.75 0.61
N TYR A 158 11.43 0.33 1.85
CA TYR A 158 12.51 -0.45 2.48
C TYR A 158 12.87 -1.71 1.69
N TYR A 159 11.87 -2.39 1.14
CA TYR A 159 12.07 -3.60 0.34
C TYR A 159 12.37 -3.31 -1.13
N MET A 160 11.88 -2.20 -1.63
CA MET A 160 12.04 -1.81 -3.04
C MET A 160 13.44 -1.26 -3.34
N PHE A 161 14.01 -0.48 -2.43
CA PHE A 161 15.28 0.19 -2.60
C PHE A 161 16.39 -0.51 -1.81
N LYS A 162 17.02 -1.50 -2.45
CA LYS A 162 18.27 -2.10 -1.97
C LYS A 162 19.43 -1.47 -2.75
N PRO A 163 20.53 -1.16 -2.13
CA PRO A 163 21.00 -1.45 -0.78
C PRO A 163 20.42 -0.49 0.30
N LYS A 164 20.62 -0.88 1.55
CA LYS A 164 20.09 -0.20 2.74
C LYS A 164 20.38 1.32 2.81
N TYR A 165 21.51 1.79 2.24
CA TYR A 165 21.84 3.22 2.28
C TYR A 165 20.79 4.13 1.64
N LEU A 166 20.06 3.65 0.63
CA LEU A 166 18.96 4.41 0.02
C LEU A 166 17.80 4.59 1.00
N HIS A 167 17.49 3.56 1.79
CA HIS A 167 16.51 3.67 2.86
C HIS A 167 16.97 4.70 3.91
N ASP A 168 18.24 4.65 4.34
CA ASP A 168 18.77 5.59 5.33
C ASP A 168 18.74 7.04 4.81
N VAL A 169 18.96 7.26 3.51
CA VAL A 169 18.80 8.58 2.87
C VAL A 169 17.36 9.06 2.93
N PHE A 170 16.39 8.19 2.66
CA PHE A 170 14.97 8.55 2.76
C PHE A 170 14.53 8.86 4.18
N MET A 171 15.02 8.09 5.14
CA MET A 171 14.76 8.36 6.56
C MET A 171 15.33 9.72 6.97
N ALA A 172 16.54 10.05 6.54
CA ALA A 172 17.18 11.33 6.83
C ALA A 172 16.48 12.53 6.13
N ALA A 173 15.82 12.30 5.01
CA ALA A 173 15.07 13.33 4.28
C ALA A 173 13.69 13.63 4.89
N LEU A 174 13.19 12.80 5.82
CA LEU A 174 11.94 13.07 6.52
C LEU A 174 12.03 14.34 7.37
N PRO A 175 10.95 15.15 7.44
CA PRO A 175 10.92 16.33 8.30
C PRO A 175 11.19 15.98 9.77
N GLU A 176 11.95 16.84 10.45
CA GLU A 176 12.41 16.64 11.84
C GLU A 176 11.25 16.30 12.80
N ARG A 177 10.07 16.91 12.59
CA ARG A 177 8.86 16.64 13.40
C ARG A 177 8.42 15.16 13.36
N LEU A 178 8.77 14.41 12.31
CA LEU A 178 8.45 12.98 12.15
C LEU A 178 9.48 12.08 12.84
N HIS A 179 10.67 12.59 13.21
CA HIS A 179 11.71 11.79 13.85
C HIS A 179 11.32 11.31 15.26
N SER A 180 10.36 11.97 15.91
CA SER A 180 9.82 11.54 17.20
C SER A 180 8.77 10.43 17.09
N HIS A 181 8.25 10.18 15.89
CA HIS A 181 7.20 9.17 15.66
C HIS A 181 7.70 7.76 16.01
N PRO A 182 6.92 6.91 16.69
CA PRO A 182 7.34 5.56 17.11
C PRO A 182 7.84 4.68 15.95
N ILE A 183 7.29 4.86 14.75
CA ILE A 183 7.65 4.06 13.58
C ILE A 183 9.02 4.45 13.01
N TYR A 184 9.50 5.67 13.28
CA TYR A 184 10.82 6.16 12.86
C TYR A 184 11.95 5.52 13.69
N LYS A 185 11.68 5.21 14.96
CA LYS A 185 12.62 4.60 15.91
C LYS A 185 12.73 3.10 15.74
#